data_5dd9c0dd44bdebcc8f2a79f9a4554ef2
#
_entry.id   5dd9c0dd44bdebcc8f2a79f9a4554ef2
#
_cell.length_a   1.000
_cell.length_b   1.000
_cell.length_c   1.000
_cell.angle_alpha   90.00
_cell.angle_beta   90.00
_cell.angle_gamma   90.00
#
_symmetry.space_group_name_H-M   'P 1'
#
loop_
_entity.id
_entity.type
_entity.pdbx_description
1 polymer ?
#
loop_
_entity_poly.entity_id
_entity_poly.type
_entity_poly.pdbx_seq_one_letter_code
_entity_poly.pdbx_strand_id
1 'polypeptide(L)'
;MQHIGVYAEVCGPVANTSFREDIDGSPTFLNFDHPYPDQLFTVLIWGENRNRWQQAPELLYRDQSVCVIGTIKLFEDDPEIIAESPAQLTIQSEL
;
A
#
# COMPACT_ATOMS: atom_id res chain seq x y z
N MET A 1 -9.26 -9.67 12.34
CA MET A 1 -9.31 -8.21 12.27
C MET A 1 -10.75 -7.73 12.19
N GLN A 2 -11.09 -6.68 12.93
CA GLN A 2 -12.47 -6.25 13.07
C GLN A 2 -13.00 -5.40 11.92
N HIS A 3 -12.10 -4.91 11.03
CA HIS A 3 -12.48 -3.94 10.01
C HIS A 3 -12.44 -4.47 8.59
N ILE A 4 -12.39 -5.81 8.44
CA ILE A 4 -12.39 -6.43 7.11
C ILE A 4 -13.70 -6.11 6.39
N GLY A 5 -13.60 -5.71 5.14
CA GLY A 5 -14.76 -5.34 4.35
C GLY A 5 -15.23 -3.91 4.55
N VAL A 6 -14.60 -3.17 5.46
CA VAL A 6 -14.98 -1.79 5.77
C VAL A 6 -14.14 -0.84 4.90
N TYR A 7 -14.80 0.19 4.38
CA TYR A 7 -14.11 1.28 3.69
C TYR A 7 -13.56 2.22 4.76
N ALA A 8 -12.26 2.43 4.75
CA ALA A 8 -11.61 3.15 5.83
C ALA A 8 -10.34 3.85 5.36
N GLU A 9 -9.82 4.73 6.20
CA GLU A 9 -8.52 5.33 6.01
C GLU A 9 -7.55 4.71 7.01
N VAL A 10 -6.40 4.26 6.49
CA VAL A 10 -5.34 3.68 7.32
C VAL A 10 -4.08 4.49 7.10
N CYS A 11 -3.48 4.96 8.19
CA CYS A 11 -2.27 5.79 8.13
C CYS A 11 -1.13 5.11 8.87
N GLY A 12 0.09 5.30 8.38
CA GLY A 12 1.26 4.78 9.06
C GLY A 12 2.52 4.99 8.26
N PRO A 13 3.66 4.67 8.87
CA PRO A 13 4.94 4.77 8.17
C PRO A 13 5.12 3.59 7.22
N VAL A 14 5.61 3.87 6.03
CA VAL A 14 5.97 2.82 5.08
C VAL A 14 7.35 2.32 5.45
N ALA A 15 7.41 1.10 5.97
CA ALA A 15 8.67 0.52 6.44
C ALA A 15 9.52 0.02 5.27
N ASN A 16 8.88 -0.57 4.25
CA ASN A 16 9.59 -0.93 3.03
C ASN A 16 8.62 -1.03 1.87
N THR A 17 9.18 -1.04 0.67
CA THR A 17 8.40 -1.16 -0.56
C THR A 17 9.05 -2.21 -1.45
N SER A 18 8.25 -2.78 -2.35
CA SER A 18 8.73 -3.82 -3.25
C SER A 18 7.89 -3.81 -4.52
N PHE A 19 8.54 -3.86 -5.68
CA PHE A 19 7.85 -4.01 -6.96
C PHE A 19 8.28 -5.35 -7.56
N ARG A 20 7.30 -6.24 -7.77
CA ARG A 20 7.57 -7.60 -8.17
C ARG A 20 7.05 -7.87 -9.58
N GLU A 21 7.85 -7.54 -10.58
CA GLU A 21 7.51 -7.83 -11.98
C GLU A 21 7.46 -9.33 -12.27
N ASP A 22 8.12 -10.12 -11.44
CA ASP A 22 8.22 -11.57 -11.62
C ASP A 22 6.98 -12.33 -11.16
N ILE A 23 6.04 -11.65 -10.53
CA ILE A 23 4.80 -12.24 -10.05
C ILE A 23 3.67 -11.81 -10.99
N ASP A 24 2.71 -12.71 -11.24
CA ASP A 24 1.55 -12.39 -12.06
C ASP A 24 0.89 -11.12 -11.56
N GLY A 25 0.58 -10.21 -12.50
CA GLY A 25 -0.03 -8.94 -12.16
C GLY A 25 0.95 -7.86 -11.76
N SER A 26 2.24 -8.19 -11.66
CA SER A 26 3.32 -7.23 -11.36
C SER A 26 2.98 -6.30 -10.22
N PRO A 27 2.72 -6.84 -9.01
CA PRO A 27 2.28 -6.01 -7.89
C PRO A 27 3.39 -5.17 -7.29
N THR A 28 3.00 -3.99 -6.78
CA THR A 28 3.84 -3.17 -5.92
C THR A 28 3.26 -3.25 -4.52
N PHE A 29 4.13 -3.49 -3.53
CA PHE A 29 3.73 -3.60 -2.13
C PHE A 29 4.30 -2.44 -1.35
N LEU A 30 3.46 -1.81 -0.51
CA LEU A 30 3.89 -0.84 0.47
C LEU A 30 3.56 -1.43 1.83
N ASN A 31 4.58 -1.77 2.61
CA ASN A 31 4.41 -2.45 3.89
C ASN A 31 4.54 -1.45 5.03
N PHE A 32 3.51 -1.41 5.88
CA PHE A 32 3.41 -0.42 6.95
C PHE A 32 3.98 -0.96 8.25
N ASP A 33 4.65 -0.09 8.99
CA ASP A 33 5.15 -0.28 10.35
C ASP A 33 6.36 -1.18 10.44
N HIS A 34 6.35 -2.34 9.80
CA HIS A 34 7.47 -3.28 9.80
C HIS A 34 7.67 -3.83 8.40
N PRO A 35 8.90 -4.16 8.01
CA PRO A 35 9.14 -4.80 6.71
C PRO A 35 8.48 -6.17 6.64
N TYR A 36 8.22 -6.63 5.41
CA TYR A 36 7.73 -7.98 5.18
C TYR A 36 8.70 -8.99 5.82
N PRO A 37 8.22 -10.04 6.48
CA PRO A 37 6.81 -10.47 6.59
C PRO A 37 6.12 -10.01 7.89
N ASP A 38 6.70 -9.06 8.60
CA ASP A 38 6.18 -8.64 9.90
C ASP A 38 5.29 -7.40 9.81
N GLN A 39 4.95 -6.95 8.60
CA GLN A 39 4.14 -5.77 8.42
C GLN A 39 2.76 -5.93 9.04
N LEU A 40 2.24 -4.84 9.58
CA LEU A 40 0.91 -4.83 10.18
C LEU A 40 -0.17 -4.57 9.13
N PHE A 41 0.20 -3.98 8.00
CA PHE A 41 -0.74 -3.60 6.96
C PHE A 41 0.00 -3.44 5.65
N THR A 42 -0.68 -3.72 4.53
CA THR A 42 -0.07 -3.61 3.20
C THR A 42 -0.98 -2.83 2.26
N VAL A 43 -0.39 -1.97 1.45
CA VAL A 43 -1.06 -1.40 0.29
C VAL A 43 -0.55 -2.13 -0.94
N LEU A 44 -1.48 -2.62 -1.75
CA LEU A 44 -1.15 -3.34 -2.97
C LEU A 44 -1.55 -2.51 -4.17
N ILE A 45 -0.63 -2.33 -5.11
CA ILE A 45 -0.90 -1.64 -6.37
C ILE A 45 -0.60 -2.64 -7.49
N TRP A 46 -1.64 -3.06 -8.21
CA TRP A 46 -1.45 -3.97 -9.33
C TRP A 46 -0.77 -3.25 -10.50
N GLY A 47 0.01 -4.00 -11.28
CA GLY A 47 0.75 -3.44 -12.39
C GLY A 47 -0.10 -2.72 -13.41
N GLU A 48 -1.33 -3.18 -13.62
CA GLU A 48 -2.23 -2.54 -14.58
C GLU A 48 -2.59 -1.11 -14.19
N ASN A 49 -2.47 -0.76 -12.90
CA ASN A 49 -2.78 0.58 -12.40
C ASN A 49 -1.55 1.42 -12.17
N ARG A 50 -0.38 0.83 -12.30
CA ARG A 50 0.88 1.48 -11.93
C ARG A 50 1.16 2.76 -12.74
N ASN A 51 0.72 2.77 -13.99
CA ASN A 51 0.96 3.91 -14.86
C ASN A 51 0.10 5.13 -14.53
N ARG A 52 -0.81 5.01 -13.58
CA ARG A 52 -1.59 6.17 -13.11
C ARG A 52 -0.76 7.05 -12.18
N TRP A 53 0.35 6.53 -11.66
CA TRP A 53 1.30 7.30 -10.86
C TRP A 53 2.34 7.91 -11.79
N GLN A 54 2.72 9.17 -11.52
CA GLN A 54 3.73 9.84 -12.32
C GLN A 54 5.14 9.36 -12.01
N GLN A 55 5.34 8.79 -10.84
CA GLN A 55 6.60 8.21 -10.41
C GLN A 55 6.34 6.78 -9.98
N ALA A 56 7.39 5.96 -9.97
CA ALA A 56 7.27 4.59 -9.48
C ALA A 56 6.78 4.62 -8.03
N PRO A 57 5.64 3.97 -7.74
CA PRO A 57 5.08 4.03 -6.38
C PRO A 57 6.04 3.54 -5.31
N GLU A 58 6.83 2.50 -5.61
CA GLU A 58 7.77 1.96 -4.63
C GLU A 58 8.86 2.96 -4.27
N LEU A 59 9.12 3.94 -5.13
CA LEU A 59 10.09 4.99 -4.83
C LEU A 59 9.42 6.20 -4.21
N LEU A 60 8.20 6.52 -4.66
CA LEU A 60 7.48 7.69 -4.20
C LEU A 60 7.15 7.61 -2.72
N TYR A 61 6.72 6.43 -2.26
CA TYR A 61 6.23 6.27 -0.89
C TYR A 61 7.26 5.67 0.05
N ARG A 62 8.46 5.36 -0.42
CA ARG A 62 9.50 4.79 0.41
C ARG A 62 9.82 5.73 1.57
N ASP A 63 9.82 5.19 2.79
CA ASP A 63 10.20 5.91 4.01
C ASP A 63 9.30 7.11 4.32
N GLN A 64 8.11 7.14 3.71
CA GLN A 64 7.14 8.20 3.97
C GLN A 64 6.08 7.72 4.94
N SER A 65 5.45 8.67 5.64
CA SER A 65 4.21 8.39 6.35
C SER A 65 3.08 8.68 5.39
N VAL A 66 2.20 7.70 5.20
CA VAL A 66 1.10 7.85 4.24
C VAL A 66 -0.21 7.42 4.85
N CYS A 67 -1.28 7.97 4.30
CA CYS A 67 -2.64 7.52 4.57
C CYS A 67 -3.21 6.94 3.29
N VAL A 68 -3.86 5.79 3.39
CA VAL A 68 -4.51 5.15 2.26
C VAL A 68 -5.98 4.97 2.58
N ILE A 69 -6.84 5.22 1.59
CA ILE A 69 -8.29 4.97 1.74
C ILE A 69 -8.71 3.87 0.80
N GLY A 70 -9.64 3.04 1.28
CA GLY A 70 -10.16 1.95 0.49
C GLY A 70 -10.83 0.92 1.37
N THR A 71 -11.24 -0.18 0.76
CA THR A 71 -11.86 -1.28 1.47
C THR A 71 -10.78 -2.22 1.98
N ILE A 72 -10.81 -2.50 3.29
CA ILE A 72 -9.84 -3.39 3.91
C ILE A 72 -10.20 -4.83 3.58
N LYS A 73 -9.24 -5.59 3.09
CA LYS A 73 -9.39 -7.00 2.74
C LYS A 73 -8.31 -7.82 3.43
N LEU A 74 -8.53 -9.12 3.53
CA LEU A 74 -7.49 -10.05 3.98
C LEU A 74 -6.87 -10.74 2.78
N PHE A 75 -5.55 -10.78 2.75
CA PHE A 75 -4.80 -11.59 1.81
C PHE A 75 -3.82 -12.42 2.61
N GLU A 76 -3.99 -13.76 2.61
CA GLU A 76 -3.15 -14.67 3.37
C GLU A 76 -3.05 -14.24 4.84
N ASP A 77 -4.20 -13.88 5.41
CA ASP A 77 -4.34 -13.46 6.81
C ASP A 77 -3.78 -12.08 7.13
N ASP A 78 -3.27 -11.36 6.13
CA ASP A 78 -2.77 -10.00 6.34
C ASP A 78 -3.78 -8.99 5.82
N PRO A 79 -4.05 -7.91 6.58
CA PRO A 79 -4.97 -6.87 6.10
C PRO A 79 -4.29 -6.02 5.03
N GLU A 80 -5.06 -5.66 4.01
CA GLU A 80 -4.55 -4.84 2.93
C GLU A 80 -5.64 -3.99 2.32
N ILE A 81 -5.20 -2.92 1.63
CA ILE A 81 -6.06 -2.13 0.75
C ILE A 81 -5.42 -2.15 -0.63
N ILE A 82 -6.24 -2.41 -1.65
CA ILE A 82 -5.80 -2.32 -3.03
C ILE A 82 -6.00 -0.89 -3.48
N ALA A 83 -4.90 -0.23 -3.88
CA ALA A 83 -4.96 1.14 -4.37
C ALA A 83 -4.96 1.13 -5.90
N GLU A 84 -5.97 1.73 -6.50
CA GLU A 84 -6.13 1.78 -7.95
C GLU A 84 -5.69 3.10 -8.55
N SER A 85 -5.55 4.13 -7.72
CA SER A 85 -5.10 5.43 -8.22
C SER A 85 -4.39 6.22 -7.12
N PRO A 86 -3.56 7.20 -7.51
CA PRO A 86 -2.87 8.04 -6.52
C PRO A 86 -3.82 8.81 -5.60
N ALA A 87 -5.06 9.02 -6.03
CA ALA A 87 -6.03 9.74 -5.20
C ALA A 87 -6.32 9.02 -3.89
N GLN A 88 -6.05 7.71 -3.82
CA GLN A 88 -6.28 6.95 -2.60
C GLN A 88 -5.15 7.08 -1.58
N LEU A 89 -4.01 7.66 -1.98
CA LEU A 89 -2.83 7.74 -1.11
C LEU A 89 -2.45 9.19 -0.90
N THR A 90 -2.19 9.55 0.34
CA THR A 90 -1.75 10.90 0.71
C THR A 90 -0.49 10.78 1.53
N ILE A 91 0.57 11.48 1.13
CA ILE A 91 1.79 11.55 1.92
C ILE A 91 1.57 12.59 3.00
N GLN A 92 1.82 12.22 4.25
CA GLN A 92 1.67 13.14 5.37
C GLN A 92 2.95 13.95 5.53
N SER A 93 2.81 15.26 5.44
CA SER A 93 3.92 16.15 5.70
C SER A 93 4.11 16.31 7.20
N GLU A 94 5.36 16.28 7.62
CA GLU A 94 5.70 16.64 8.98
C GLU A 94 6.19 18.07 8.98
N LEU A 95 5.54 18.89 9.77
CA LEU A 95 5.97 20.29 9.90
C LEU A 95 6.42 20.57 11.31
#